data_3dc4bcd645cf9facb8f239ba2ae107b0
#
_entry.id   3dc4bcd645cf9facb8f239ba2ae107b0
#
_cell.length_a   1.000
_cell.length_b   1.000
_cell.length_c   1.000
_cell.angle_alpha   90.00
_cell.angle_beta   90.00
_cell.angle_gamma   90.00
#
_symmetry.space_group_name_H-M   'P 1'
#
loop_
_entity.id
_entity.type
_entity.pdbx_description
1 polymer ?
#
loop_
_entity_poly.entity_id
_entity_poly.type
_entity_poly.pdbx_seq_one_letter_code
_entity_poly.pdbx_strand_id
1 'polypeptide(L)'
;MSEKIIQTAGRESLGQFAAMFAHLNDDVLFGEVWNEEIVETSEKDRYQNTIFFPIGKPNNGCAQYFIGQSYLAPVSTEQVPVFNVTFEPGCRNNWHIHHAKNGGGQMLICVGGRGYYQEWGKEAVEMTPGSVINIPAEVKHWHGAAPDSWFSHLAVEVPGEESSNEWCEPVSEEEFLL
;
A
#
# COMPACT_ATOMS: atom_id res chain seq x y z
N MET A 1 -11.00 -3.97 18.19
CA MET A 1 -12.45 -4.15 17.99
C MET A 1 -12.71 -4.07 16.50
N SER A 2 -13.09 -5.18 15.87
CA SER A 2 -13.37 -5.21 14.42
C SER A 2 -14.72 -4.54 14.16
N GLU A 3 -14.73 -3.49 13.36
CA GLU A 3 -15.99 -2.90 12.86
C GLU A 3 -16.56 -3.80 11.76
N LYS A 4 -17.79 -4.22 11.97
CA LYS A 4 -18.56 -5.00 10.99
C LYS A 4 -19.18 -4.05 9.97
N ILE A 5 -18.73 -4.09 8.74
CA ILE A 5 -19.36 -3.34 7.65
C ILE A 5 -20.43 -4.23 7.01
N ILE A 6 -21.68 -3.84 7.15
CA ILE A 6 -22.82 -4.46 6.47
C ILE A 6 -22.96 -3.79 5.10
N GLN A 7 -22.61 -4.48 4.02
CA GLN A 7 -22.96 -4.05 2.67
C GLN A 7 -24.44 -4.37 2.44
N THR A 8 -25.31 -3.38 2.63
CA THR A 8 -26.70 -3.48 2.20
C THR A 8 -26.80 -3.21 0.70
N ALA A 9 -27.29 -4.18 -0.07
CA ALA A 9 -27.79 -3.89 -1.41
C ALA A 9 -28.84 -2.76 -1.31
N GLY A 10 -28.76 -1.82 -2.28
CA GLY A 10 -29.53 -0.58 -2.21
C GLY A 10 -31.02 -0.79 -1.85
N ARG A 11 -31.58 0.12 -1.05
CA ARG A 11 -32.96 0.05 -0.52
C ARG A 11 -34.07 -0.17 -1.57
N GLU A 12 -33.81 0.10 -2.83
CA GLU A 12 -34.76 -0.08 -3.93
C GLU A 12 -34.94 -1.56 -4.36
N SER A 13 -33.93 -2.40 -4.20
CA SER A 13 -34.05 -3.83 -4.53
C SER A 13 -34.83 -4.62 -3.49
N LEU A 14 -34.80 -4.21 -2.23
CA LEU A 14 -35.52 -4.86 -1.13
C LEU A 14 -37.04 -4.66 -1.23
N GLY A 15 -37.51 -3.52 -1.72
CA GLY A 15 -38.93 -3.24 -1.89
C GLY A 15 -39.59 -4.09 -3.00
N GLN A 16 -38.87 -4.38 -4.07
CA GLN A 16 -39.38 -5.22 -5.17
C GLN A 16 -39.36 -6.70 -4.80
N PHE A 17 -38.41 -7.16 -4.01
CA PHE A 17 -38.37 -8.57 -3.52
C PHE A 17 -39.48 -8.86 -2.52
N ALA A 18 -39.75 -7.95 -1.59
CA ALA A 18 -40.82 -8.10 -0.60
C ALA A 18 -42.21 -8.17 -1.23
N ALA A 19 -42.45 -7.44 -2.32
CA ALA A 19 -43.72 -7.45 -3.03
C ALA A 19 -43.99 -8.76 -3.82
N MET A 20 -42.91 -9.48 -4.21
CA MET A 20 -43.05 -10.72 -4.97
C MET A 20 -43.40 -11.93 -4.12
N PHE A 21 -43.18 -11.88 -2.80
CA PHE A 21 -43.42 -13.00 -1.87
C PHE A 21 -44.52 -12.77 -0.85
N ALA A 22 -45.34 -11.76 -1.02
CA ALA A 22 -46.45 -11.38 -0.12
C ALA A 22 -47.60 -12.45 -0.04
N HIS A 23 -47.49 -13.56 -0.73
CA HIS A 23 -48.50 -14.64 -0.75
C HIS A 23 -48.04 -15.99 -0.20
N LEU A 24 -46.83 -16.05 0.37
CA LEU A 24 -46.33 -17.27 0.99
C LEU A 24 -46.41 -17.15 2.51
N ASN A 25 -47.03 -18.18 3.14
CA ASN A 25 -47.28 -18.25 4.59
C ASN A 25 -46.01 -17.94 5.40
N ASP A 26 -46.15 -17.03 6.36
CA ASP A 26 -45.08 -16.37 7.12
C ASP A 26 -44.17 -17.27 7.99
N ASP A 27 -44.53 -18.57 8.18
CA ASP A 27 -43.84 -19.37 9.21
C ASP A 27 -42.68 -20.24 8.72
N VAL A 28 -42.36 -20.28 7.43
CA VAL A 28 -41.36 -21.23 6.90
C VAL A 28 -40.15 -20.54 6.24
N LEU A 29 -40.21 -19.26 5.95
CA LEU A 29 -39.18 -18.60 5.11
C LEU A 29 -38.20 -17.70 5.85
N PHE A 30 -38.43 -17.37 7.11
CA PHE A 30 -37.57 -16.45 7.85
C PHE A 30 -36.38 -17.09 8.60
N GLY A 31 -36.32 -18.44 8.65
CA GLY A 31 -35.28 -19.18 9.37
C GLY A 31 -34.02 -19.49 8.59
N GLU A 32 -34.07 -19.55 7.25
CA GLU A 32 -32.96 -20.10 6.46
C GLU A 32 -32.31 -19.15 5.43
N VAL A 33 -32.81 -17.94 5.22
CA VAL A 33 -32.34 -17.08 4.15
C VAL A 33 -31.34 -16.00 4.63
N TRP A 34 -31.09 -15.88 5.93
CA TRP A 34 -30.18 -14.87 6.50
C TRP A 34 -28.92 -15.48 7.14
N ASN A 35 -28.27 -16.42 6.49
CA ASN A 35 -26.83 -16.59 6.65
C ASN A 35 -26.14 -15.57 5.71
N GLU A 36 -26.22 -14.28 6.03
CA GLU A 36 -25.24 -13.33 5.50
C GLU A 36 -23.87 -13.80 6.03
N GLU A 37 -23.08 -14.44 5.18
CA GLU A 37 -21.67 -14.62 5.46
C GLU A 37 -21.11 -13.22 5.71
N ILE A 38 -20.81 -12.92 6.97
CA ILE A 38 -20.06 -11.72 7.33
C ILE A 38 -18.68 -11.93 6.72
N VAL A 39 -18.49 -11.46 5.49
CA VAL A 39 -17.16 -11.41 4.87
C VAL A 39 -16.37 -10.38 5.66
N GLU A 40 -15.54 -10.88 6.56
CA GLU A 40 -14.62 -10.03 7.32
C GLU A 40 -13.62 -9.43 6.33
N THR A 41 -13.80 -8.16 5.99
CA THR A 41 -12.91 -7.44 5.08
C THR A 41 -11.53 -7.33 5.72
N SER A 42 -10.50 -7.82 5.05
CA SER A 42 -9.12 -7.75 5.56
C SER A 42 -8.66 -6.28 5.71
N GLU A 43 -7.65 -6.05 6.55
CA GLU A 43 -7.05 -4.70 6.69
C GLU A 43 -6.49 -4.20 5.35
N LYS A 44 -5.89 -5.09 4.57
CA LYS A 44 -5.42 -4.81 3.22
C LYS A 44 -6.55 -4.32 2.30
N ASP A 45 -7.70 -4.99 2.32
CA ASP A 45 -8.84 -4.60 1.48
C ASP A 45 -9.44 -3.27 1.93
N ARG A 46 -9.51 -3.04 3.24
CA ARG A 46 -9.92 -1.73 3.78
C ARG A 46 -8.98 -0.63 3.31
N TYR A 47 -7.67 -0.85 3.40
CA TYR A 47 -6.68 0.11 2.94
C TYR A 47 -6.75 0.31 1.41
N GLN A 48 -6.92 -0.76 0.60
CA GLN A 48 -7.09 -0.64 -0.86
C GLN A 48 -8.24 0.29 -1.23
N ASN A 49 -9.32 0.30 -0.46
CA ASN A 49 -10.47 1.19 -0.70
C ASN A 49 -10.18 2.67 -0.39
N THR A 50 -9.07 2.99 0.24
CA THR A 50 -8.66 4.38 0.55
C THR A 50 -7.68 4.97 -0.45
N ILE A 51 -7.13 4.16 -1.35
CA ILE A 51 -6.12 4.58 -2.33
C ILE A 51 -6.60 4.33 -3.76
N PHE A 52 -6.10 5.13 -4.70
CA PHE A 52 -6.48 5.02 -6.11
C PHE A 52 -5.72 3.90 -6.84
N PHE A 53 -4.42 3.77 -6.59
CA PHE A 53 -3.58 2.77 -7.25
C PHE A 53 -3.72 1.40 -6.59
N PRO A 54 -3.66 0.29 -7.36
CA PRO A 54 -3.76 -1.04 -6.77
C PRO A 54 -2.56 -1.32 -5.85
N ILE A 55 -2.81 -2.00 -4.73
CA ILE A 55 -1.75 -2.50 -3.83
C ILE A 55 -0.85 -3.50 -4.57
N GLY A 56 -1.44 -4.33 -5.42
CA GLY A 56 -0.70 -5.31 -6.20
C GLY A 56 -0.44 -6.63 -5.47
N LYS A 57 0.62 -7.33 -5.92
CA LYS A 57 1.01 -8.64 -5.41
C LYS A 57 2.06 -8.50 -4.31
N PRO A 58 2.16 -9.51 -3.39
CA PRO A 58 3.29 -9.57 -2.47
C PRO A 58 4.63 -9.43 -3.19
N ASN A 59 5.50 -8.59 -2.67
CA ASN A 59 6.81 -8.27 -3.25
C ASN A 59 7.86 -9.35 -2.93
N ASN A 60 7.54 -10.61 -3.25
CA ASN A 60 8.37 -11.76 -2.88
C ASN A 60 9.76 -11.74 -3.53
N GLY A 61 9.88 -11.13 -4.72
CA GLY A 61 11.17 -11.05 -5.43
C GLY A 61 12.23 -10.19 -4.72
N CYS A 62 11.78 -9.22 -3.92
CA CYS A 62 12.64 -8.32 -3.16
C CYS A 62 12.50 -8.51 -1.63
N ALA A 63 11.77 -9.53 -1.16
CA ALA A 63 11.45 -9.70 0.26
C ALA A 63 12.69 -9.70 1.18
N GLN A 64 13.83 -10.20 0.69
CA GLN A 64 15.09 -10.18 1.44
C GLN A 64 15.63 -8.77 1.77
N TYR A 65 15.13 -7.75 1.09
CA TYR A 65 15.51 -6.35 1.27
C TYR A 65 14.48 -5.53 2.05
N PHE A 66 13.51 -6.21 2.66
CA PHE A 66 12.43 -5.58 3.43
C PHE A 66 12.28 -6.24 4.79
N ILE A 67 11.99 -5.44 5.80
CA ILE A 67 11.52 -5.89 7.10
C ILE A 67 10.00 -5.72 7.09
N GLY A 68 9.25 -6.82 7.28
CA GLY A 68 7.79 -6.83 7.16
C GLY A 68 7.28 -7.09 5.74
N GLN A 69 5.98 -6.96 5.53
CA GLN A 69 5.34 -7.29 4.25
C GLN A 69 5.16 -6.05 3.39
N SER A 70 5.64 -6.13 2.16
CA SER A 70 5.39 -5.14 1.11
C SER A 70 4.70 -5.75 -0.11
N TYR A 71 4.12 -4.88 -0.92
CA TYR A 71 3.41 -5.22 -2.15
C TYR A 71 3.88 -4.33 -3.28
N LEU A 72 3.79 -4.82 -4.52
CA LEU A 72 4.23 -4.11 -5.71
C LEU A 72 3.18 -4.21 -6.81
N ALA A 73 2.81 -3.07 -7.38
CA ALA A 73 1.99 -2.98 -8.58
C ALA A 73 2.67 -2.12 -9.64
N PRO A 74 2.89 -2.61 -10.86
CA PRO A 74 3.36 -1.77 -11.95
C PRO A 74 2.26 -0.77 -12.34
N VAL A 75 2.64 0.50 -12.47
CA VAL A 75 1.78 1.60 -12.95
C VAL A 75 2.18 1.98 -14.38
N SER A 76 3.48 2.06 -14.64
CA SER A 76 4.07 2.25 -15.96
C SER A 76 5.33 1.41 -16.08
N THR A 77 5.51 0.75 -17.23
CA THR A 77 6.71 -0.05 -17.53
C THR A 77 7.42 0.44 -18.78
N GLU A 78 6.90 1.51 -19.41
CA GLU A 78 7.45 2.10 -20.62
C GLU A 78 7.99 3.50 -20.33
N GLN A 79 9.02 3.93 -21.05
CA GLN A 79 9.71 5.22 -20.94
C GLN A 79 10.24 5.50 -19.54
N VAL A 80 9.35 5.74 -18.56
CA VAL A 80 9.69 5.94 -17.16
C VAL A 80 8.98 4.87 -16.34
N PRO A 81 9.71 3.90 -15.76
CA PRO A 81 9.13 2.91 -14.88
C PRO A 81 8.54 3.56 -13.62
N VAL A 82 7.30 3.21 -13.31
CA VAL A 82 6.58 3.69 -12.12
C VAL A 82 5.91 2.49 -11.46
N PHE A 83 6.13 2.33 -10.18
CA PHE A 83 5.52 1.27 -9.38
C PHE A 83 4.77 1.87 -8.20
N ASN A 84 3.59 1.36 -7.88
CA ASN A 84 2.99 1.60 -6.58
C ASN A 84 3.59 0.57 -5.60
N VAL A 85 4.36 1.06 -4.64
CA VAL A 85 4.93 0.25 -3.56
C VAL A 85 4.10 0.48 -2.31
N THR A 86 3.53 -0.60 -1.76
CA THR A 86 2.69 -0.54 -0.57
C THR A 86 3.34 -1.35 0.55
N PHE A 87 3.34 -0.78 1.73
CA PHE A 87 3.94 -1.30 2.96
C PHE A 87 2.86 -1.52 4.02
N GLU A 88 2.85 -2.68 4.65
CA GLU A 88 2.08 -2.88 5.89
C GLU A 88 2.65 -2.03 7.03
N PRO A 89 1.87 -1.77 8.11
CA PRO A 89 2.37 -1.02 9.26
C PRO A 89 3.71 -1.56 9.77
N GLY A 90 4.69 -0.67 9.95
CA GLY A 90 6.05 -0.99 10.39
C GLY A 90 6.96 -1.60 9.32
N CYS A 91 6.46 -1.92 8.13
CA CYS A 91 7.30 -2.45 7.05
C CYS A 91 8.18 -1.35 6.47
N ARG A 92 9.44 -1.67 6.25
CA ARG A 92 10.45 -0.78 5.66
C ARG A 92 11.43 -1.53 4.79
N ASN A 93 12.02 -0.87 3.80
CA ASN A 93 13.12 -1.45 3.05
C ASN A 93 14.46 -1.22 3.75
N ASN A 94 15.46 -1.95 3.31
CA ASN A 94 16.85 -1.73 3.72
C ASN A 94 17.35 -0.36 3.24
N TRP A 95 18.41 0.13 3.84
CA TRP A 95 19.23 1.16 3.24
C TRP A 95 19.62 0.74 1.82
N HIS A 96 19.55 1.66 0.85
CA HIS A 96 19.90 1.38 -0.54
C HIS A 96 20.31 2.65 -1.28
N ILE A 97 20.92 2.45 -2.43
CA ILE A 97 21.43 3.53 -3.29
C ILE A 97 20.99 3.24 -4.73
N HIS A 98 20.47 4.25 -5.41
CA HIS A 98 20.28 4.25 -6.85
C HIS A 98 21.49 4.89 -7.51
N HIS A 99 22.37 4.08 -8.11
CA HIS A 99 23.54 4.56 -8.82
C HIS A 99 23.19 5.00 -10.23
N ALA A 100 23.85 6.03 -10.73
CA ALA A 100 23.86 6.39 -12.14
C ALA A 100 25.04 7.31 -12.44
N LYS A 101 25.61 7.17 -13.66
CA LYS A 101 26.69 8.04 -14.12
C LYS A 101 26.23 9.47 -14.42
N ASN A 102 25.04 9.61 -15.01
CA ASN A 102 24.37 10.87 -15.27
C ASN A 102 22.86 10.69 -15.08
N GLY A 103 22.13 11.67 -14.56
CA GLY A 103 20.72 11.54 -14.23
C GLY A 103 20.50 10.50 -13.15
N GLY A 104 19.46 9.68 -13.28
CA GLY A 104 19.16 8.61 -12.32
C GLY A 104 18.59 9.10 -10.99
N GLY A 105 18.56 8.19 -10.03
CA GLY A 105 17.91 8.39 -8.75
C GLY A 105 16.44 7.99 -8.78
N GLN A 106 15.70 8.40 -7.78
CA GLN A 106 14.30 8.00 -7.61
C GLN A 106 13.44 9.19 -7.16
N MET A 107 12.19 9.22 -7.57
CA MET A 107 11.20 10.14 -6.99
C MET A 107 10.10 9.34 -6.30
N LEU A 108 9.79 9.69 -5.06
CA LEU A 108 8.69 9.11 -4.31
C LEU A 108 7.53 10.10 -4.25
N ILE A 109 6.31 9.63 -4.54
CA ILE A 109 5.09 10.40 -4.42
C ILE A 109 4.14 9.64 -3.50
N CYS A 110 3.90 10.12 -2.30
CA CYS A 110 2.96 9.47 -1.38
C CYS A 110 1.54 9.56 -1.92
N VAL A 111 0.86 8.41 -2.03
CA VAL A 111 -0.50 8.27 -2.55
C VAL A 111 -1.47 7.69 -1.53
N GLY A 112 -1.00 7.30 -0.34
CA GLY A 112 -1.87 6.79 0.72
C GLY A 112 -1.15 6.48 2.01
N GLY A 113 -1.88 6.58 3.11
CA GLY A 113 -1.37 6.27 4.45
C GLY A 113 -0.30 7.24 4.95
N ARG A 114 0.59 6.76 5.81
CA ARG A 114 1.65 7.54 6.43
C ARG A 114 2.93 6.71 6.53
N GLY A 115 4.05 7.28 6.16
CA GLY A 115 5.36 6.64 6.21
C GLY A 115 6.50 7.62 6.36
N TYR A 116 7.70 7.13 6.18
CA TYR A 116 8.92 7.91 6.34
C TYR A 116 9.87 7.68 5.17
N TYR A 117 10.65 8.70 4.88
CA TYR A 117 11.87 8.66 4.09
C TYR A 117 13.02 9.20 4.94
N GLN A 118 14.19 8.57 4.82
CA GLN A 118 15.39 9.09 5.49
C GLN A 118 16.60 8.93 4.57
N GLU A 119 17.37 10.01 4.44
CA GLU A 119 18.70 10.01 3.87
C GLU A 119 19.72 9.70 4.95
N TRP A 120 20.76 8.94 4.62
CA TRP A 120 21.80 8.57 5.56
C TRP A 120 22.42 9.80 6.25
N GLY A 121 22.43 9.76 7.58
CA GLY A 121 22.98 10.84 8.41
C GLY A 121 22.10 12.08 8.55
N LYS A 122 20.84 12.02 8.06
CA LYS A 122 19.84 13.09 8.25
C LYS A 122 18.65 12.58 9.07
N GLU A 123 17.83 13.51 9.54
CA GLU A 123 16.57 13.18 10.21
C GLU A 123 15.57 12.58 9.20
N ALA A 124 14.70 11.71 9.69
CA ALA A 124 13.62 11.16 8.86
C ALA A 124 12.55 12.21 8.56
N VAL A 125 12.02 12.15 7.36
CA VAL A 125 10.94 13.00 6.87
C VAL A 125 9.65 12.21 6.80
N GLU A 126 8.62 12.68 7.49
CA GLU A 126 7.28 12.07 7.39
C GLU A 126 6.69 12.33 6.00
N MET A 127 6.08 11.28 5.43
CA MET A 127 5.37 11.34 4.15
C MET A 127 3.89 11.04 4.36
N THR A 128 3.06 11.95 3.89
CA THR A 128 1.60 11.81 3.82
C THR A 128 1.11 12.04 2.38
N PRO A 129 -0.14 11.70 2.03
CA PRO A 129 -0.64 11.87 0.66
C PRO A 129 -0.38 13.28 0.10
N GLY A 130 0.31 13.32 -1.05
CA GLY A 130 0.76 14.56 -1.70
C GLY A 130 2.22 14.92 -1.40
N SER A 131 2.90 14.28 -0.44
CA SER A 131 4.34 14.45 -0.24
C SER A 131 5.12 13.94 -1.45
N VAL A 132 6.12 14.71 -1.88
CA VAL A 132 7.03 14.36 -2.98
C VAL A 132 8.47 14.49 -2.50
N ILE A 133 9.23 13.41 -2.65
CA ILE A 133 10.68 13.38 -2.35
C ILE A 133 11.43 13.13 -3.65
N ASN A 134 12.36 14.01 -3.98
CA ASN A 134 13.30 13.80 -5.07
C ASN A 134 14.61 13.30 -4.48
N ILE A 135 15.03 12.12 -4.89
CA ILE A 135 16.23 11.43 -4.41
C ILE A 135 17.23 11.40 -5.56
N PRO A 136 18.29 12.21 -5.54
CA PRO A 136 19.34 12.12 -6.54
C PRO A 136 20.02 10.76 -6.55
N ALA A 137 20.62 10.40 -7.68
CA ALA A 137 21.54 9.26 -7.71
C ALA A 137 22.63 9.39 -6.64
N GLU A 138 23.21 8.27 -6.21
CA GLU A 138 24.27 8.15 -5.20
C GLU A 138 23.83 8.51 -3.75
N VAL A 139 22.56 8.81 -3.51
CA VAL A 139 22.06 9.08 -2.16
C VAL A 139 21.65 7.79 -1.48
N LYS A 140 22.33 7.44 -0.37
CA LYS A 140 21.93 6.32 0.49
C LYS A 140 20.72 6.70 1.32
N HIS A 141 19.64 5.91 1.21
CA HIS A 141 18.35 6.21 1.86
C HIS A 141 17.54 4.95 2.14
N TRP A 142 16.49 5.11 2.93
CA TRP A 142 15.42 4.12 3.09
C TRP A 142 14.06 4.82 3.11
N HIS A 143 13.00 4.04 2.93
CA HIS A 143 11.61 4.46 3.14
C HIS A 143 10.75 3.28 3.59
N GLY A 144 9.61 3.60 4.24
CA GLY A 144 8.71 2.59 4.78
C GLY A 144 7.51 3.19 5.48
N ALA A 145 6.61 2.31 5.91
CA ALA A 145 5.39 2.66 6.63
C ALA A 145 5.69 3.08 8.07
N ALA A 146 4.90 3.99 8.61
CA ALA A 146 4.90 4.24 10.05
C ALA A 146 4.46 2.98 10.83
N PRO A 147 4.83 2.82 12.12
CA PRO A 147 4.51 1.64 12.90
C PRO A 147 3.02 1.30 12.99
N ASP A 148 2.16 2.29 12.86
CA ASP A 148 0.71 2.22 13.06
C ASP A 148 -0.12 2.53 11.80
N SER A 149 0.51 2.64 10.62
CA SER A 149 -0.17 3.01 9.39
C SER A 149 0.33 2.19 8.20
N TRP A 150 -0.58 1.81 7.33
CA TRP A 150 -0.24 1.46 5.96
C TRP A 150 0.37 2.66 5.26
N PHE A 151 1.20 2.41 4.25
CA PHE A 151 1.85 3.45 3.45
C PHE A 151 1.95 3.00 2.01
N SER A 152 1.58 3.88 1.07
CA SER A 152 1.79 3.66 -0.36
C SER A 152 2.40 4.88 -1.01
N HIS A 153 3.38 4.64 -1.84
CA HIS A 153 3.95 5.68 -2.69
C HIS A 153 4.19 5.18 -4.11
N LEU A 154 4.15 6.07 -5.06
CA LEU A 154 4.70 5.82 -6.39
C LEU A 154 6.22 5.94 -6.31
N ALA A 155 6.92 4.88 -6.70
CA ALA A 155 8.34 4.88 -6.95
C ALA A 155 8.54 5.14 -8.44
N VAL A 156 9.06 6.30 -8.77
CA VAL A 156 9.39 6.71 -10.14
C VAL A 156 10.89 6.53 -10.33
N GLU A 157 11.27 5.61 -11.21
CA GLU A 157 12.69 5.41 -11.56
C GLU A 157 13.13 6.50 -12.54
N VAL A 158 13.95 7.42 -12.05
CA VAL A 158 14.45 8.51 -12.90
C VAL A 158 15.43 7.96 -13.93
N PRO A 159 15.22 8.20 -15.24
CA PRO A 159 16.13 7.72 -16.25
C PRO A 159 17.57 8.20 -16.04
N GLY A 160 18.53 7.28 -16.13
CA GLY A 160 19.94 7.59 -15.95
C GLY A 160 20.83 6.69 -16.80
N GLU A 161 22.07 7.12 -17.02
CA GLU A 161 23.10 6.33 -17.71
C GLU A 161 23.75 5.34 -16.74
N GLU A 162 23.91 4.09 -17.16
CA GLU A 162 24.54 3.01 -16.36
C GLU A 162 23.89 2.86 -14.98
N SER A 163 22.54 2.93 -14.92
CA SER A 163 21.80 2.88 -13.66
C SER A 163 21.83 1.48 -13.05
N SER A 164 21.99 1.40 -11.74
CA SER A 164 21.91 0.17 -10.95
C SER A 164 21.45 0.46 -9.52
N ASN A 165 20.96 -0.57 -8.82
CA ASN A 165 20.56 -0.46 -7.43
C ASN A 165 21.52 -1.26 -6.55
N GLU A 166 21.96 -0.65 -5.45
CA GLU A 166 22.74 -1.29 -4.39
C GLU A 166 21.88 -1.42 -3.14
N TRP A 167 21.69 -2.65 -2.66
CA TRP A 167 21.04 -2.91 -1.38
C TRP A 167 22.09 -3.01 -0.28
N CYS A 168 21.93 -2.20 0.74
CA CYS A 168 22.80 -2.12 1.89
C CYS A 168 22.20 -2.85 3.10
N GLU A 169 22.65 -2.50 4.30
CA GLU A 169 22.21 -3.08 5.56
C GLU A 169 20.73 -2.80 5.87
N PRO A 170 20.09 -3.66 6.66
CA PRO A 170 18.75 -3.39 7.20
C PRO A 170 18.74 -2.13 8.07
N VAL A 171 17.62 -1.39 8.04
CA VAL A 171 17.35 -0.29 8.98
C VAL A 171 17.08 -0.89 10.35
N SER A 172 17.87 -0.53 11.36
CA SER A 172 17.70 -1.02 12.73
C SER A 172 16.39 -0.51 13.36
N GLU A 173 15.96 -1.17 14.44
CA GLU A 173 14.79 -0.69 15.21
C GLU A 173 15.05 0.70 15.82
N GLU A 174 16.28 0.99 16.23
CA GLU A 174 16.65 2.28 16.81
C GLU A 174 16.57 3.41 15.78
N GLU A 175 16.97 3.15 14.54
CA GLU A 175 16.86 4.10 13.42
C GLU A 175 15.41 4.29 12.96
N PHE A 176 14.56 3.27 13.13
CA PHE A 176 13.16 3.31 12.69
C PHE A 176 12.23 3.94 13.74
N LEU A 177 12.49 3.76 15.02
CA LEU A 177 11.68 4.31 16.13
C LEU A 177 12.11 5.76 16.46
N LEU A 178 12.01 6.63 15.50
CA LEU A 178 12.39 8.04 15.56
C LEU A 178 11.53 8.86 16.51
#